data_b7489ef40e68c912a08e647d4e8ccf58
#
_entry.id   b7489ef40e68c912a08e647d4e8ccf58
#
_cell.length_a   1.000
_cell.length_b   1.000
_cell.length_c   1.000
_cell.angle_alpha   90.00
_cell.angle_beta   90.00
_cell.angle_gamma   90.00
#
_symmetry.space_group_name_H-M   'P 1'
#
loop_
_entity.id
_entity.type
_entity.pdbx_description
1 polymer ?
#
loop_
_entity_poly.entity_id
_entity_poly.type
_entity_poly.pdbx_seq_one_letter_code
_entity_poly.pdbx_strand_id
1 'polypeptide(L)'
;MAENKNKLDEIVDDKDIFEGLDIPNLDSDIKEDSEKMEFTKIPLIPLRSVAVIPSMVTHFDVGREKSILALEKAMEENGQVFLVMQKDASVENPKQENLYEYGTIANVKQVLRLPGRTCRILVEGIKRAKLEETITVKGYYTAIVSIPEIPKTVISTNNALEAMHRKLTTLYEEYVTLLGRISHEGYFSAVAADDIGIVADAMVGSMVLKPEVIQSFIEELDGLTRADKLLPLLVNEIEILKLERDLATKVKSTIDEKQKEYYLREQLKAIQEELGEFNEALDEDEMSEFIKAIDSKKYPQEVRAKLKKEMSKLSKMSPMSPEASVIRSYMETLIELPFGVETKEKLDIKYVRKILERDHYGLNKVKERIIEYIAAKKLSND
;
A
#
# COMPACT_ATOMS: atom_id res chain seq x y z
N MET A 1 -48.95 -39.51 8.24
CA MET A 1 -47.61 -39.81 7.75
C MET A 1 -46.71 -38.71 8.32
N ALA A 2 -46.37 -38.67 9.56
CA ALA A 2 -45.51 -39.49 10.44
C ALA A 2 -44.15 -39.77 9.84
N GLU A 3 -43.11 -39.31 10.55
CA GLU A 3 -41.68 -39.54 10.41
C GLU A 3 -40.90 -38.42 9.69
N ASN A 4 -40.47 -37.46 10.53
CA ASN A 4 -39.07 -37.01 10.71
C ASN A 4 -39.02 -35.82 11.67
N LYS A 5 -39.34 -36.06 12.93
CA LYS A 5 -38.95 -35.26 14.08
C LYS A 5 -38.29 -36.23 15.04
N ASN A 6 -36.96 -36.17 15.15
CA ASN A 6 -36.16 -36.56 16.30
C ASN A 6 -34.73 -36.80 15.85
N LYS A 7 -33.93 -35.75 15.86
CA LYS A 7 -32.45 -35.79 16.00
C LYS A 7 -31.91 -34.40 16.34
N LEU A 8 -32.34 -33.90 17.47
CA LEU A 8 -31.83 -32.69 18.11
C LEU A 8 -32.17 -32.84 19.60
N ASP A 9 -31.36 -33.54 20.32
CA ASP A 9 -31.25 -33.52 21.80
C ASP A 9 -30.38 -34.70 22.22
N GLU A 10 -29.09 -34.67 21.87
CA GLU A 10 -28.02 -35.33 22.68
C GLU A 10 -27.21 -34.20 23.28
N ILE A 11 -27.67 -33.71 24.44
CA ILE A 11 -26.89 -32.93 25.39
C ILE A 11 -25.84 -33.90 25.93
N VAL A 12 -24.62 -33.87 25.39
CA VAL A 12 -23.49 -34.53 25.98
C VAL A 12 -23.10 -33.73 27.21
N ASP A 13 -23.27 -34.31 28.37
CA ASP A 13 -22.89 -33.75 29.67
C ASP A 13 -21.38 -33.49 29.71
N ASP A 14 -20.95 -32.31 30.19
CA ASP A 14 -19.54 -31.87 30.22
C ASP A 14 -18.58 -32.82 31.01
N LYS A 15 -19.11 -33.88 31.58
CA LYS A 15 -18.31 -34.90 32.30
C LYS A 15 -17.82 -36.05 31.42
N ASP A 16 -18.47 -36.33 30.29
CA ASP A 16 -18.17 -37.49 29.46
C ASP A 16 -17.06 -37.26 28.41
N ILE A 17 -16.60 -36.01 28.27
CA ILE A 17 -15.53 -35.67 27.30
C ILE A 17 -14.13 -35.99 27.85
N PHE A 18 -14.02 -36.25 29.16
CA PHE A 18 -12.73 -36.53 29.80
C PHE A 18 -12.39 -38.02 29.99
N GLU A 19 -13.30 -38.95 29.69
CA GLU A 19 -13.07 -40.39 29.84
C GLU A 19 -12.30 -41.09 28.71
N GLY A 20 -11.79 -40.35 27.74
CA GLY A 20 -11.06 -40.91 26.59
C GLY A 20 -9.70 -40.31 26.28
N LEU A 21 -9.26 -39.34 27.06
CA LEU A 21 -7.90 -38.80 26.97
C LEU A 21 -7.08 -39.43 28.13
N ASP A 22 -6.16 -40.34 27.81
CA ASP A 22 -5.10 -40.78 28.70
C ASP A 22 -4.26 -39.53 29.07
N ILE A 23 -4.74 -38.80 30.08
CA ILE A 23 -3.89 -37.85 30.80
C ILE A 23 -2.99 -38.76 31.66
N PRO A 24 -1.67 -38.79 31.46
CA PRO A 24 -0.79 -39.56 32.33
C PRO A 24 -1.05 -39.10 33.76
N ASN A 25 -1.41 -40.07 34.62
CA ASN A 25 -1.51 -39.89 36.07
C ASN A 25 -0.13 -39.44 36.57
N LEU A 26 0.03 -38.14 36.79
CA LEU A 26 1.27 -37.51 37.24
C LEU A 26 1.36 -37.52 38.78
N ASP A 27 1.14 -38.69 39.37
CA ASP A 27 1.48 -38.96 40.77
C ASP A 27 2.38 -40.19 40.83
N SER A 28 3.64 -40.05 40.55
CA SER A 28 4.82 -40.66 41.14
C SER A 28 6.05 -40.46 40.25
N ASP A 29 7.07 -39.81 40.82
CA ASP A 29 8.47 -39.82 40.39
C ASP A 29 8.90 -38.98 39.19
N ILE A 30 8.75 -37.64 39.28
CA ILE A 30 9.65 -36.71 38.62
C ILE A 30 10.20 -35.74 39.68
N LYS A 31 11.47 -35.89 39.97
CA LYS A 31 12.29 -34.98 40.77
C LYS A 31 12.38 -33.62 40.07
N GLU A 32 12.11 -32.56 40.87
CA GLU A 32 12.65 -31.22 40.85
C GLU A 32 13.28 -30.77 39.51
N ASP A 33 12.48 -30.12 38.66
CA ASP A 33 12.65 -28.93 37.84
C ASP A 33 11.48 -28.76 36.84
N SER A 34 10.24 -28.95 37.31
CA SER A 34 9.07 -28.59 36.48
C SER A 34 8.63 -27.17 36.83
N GLU A 35 8.96 -26.22 35.97
CA GLU A 35 8.28 -24.94 35.88
C GLU A 35 6.77 -25.17 35.97
N LYS A 36 6.10 -24.56 36.96
CA LYS A 36 4.64 -24.62 37.12
C LYS A 36 3.98 -23.94 35.96
N MET A 37 3.77 -24.63 34.84
CA MET A 37 2.97 -24.13 33.72
C MET A 37 1.49 -24.17 34.12
N GLU A 38 0.84 -23.02 34.16
CA GLU A 38 -0.59 -22.90 34.38
C GLU A 38 -1.31 -23.05 33.03
N PHE A 39 -2.04 -24.15 32.86
CA PHE A 39 -2.85 -24.39 31.66
C PHE A 39 -4.24 -23.80 31.85
N THR A 40 -4.67 -23.00 30.87
CA THR A 40 -5.98 -22.34 30.92
C THR A 40 -6.73 -22.60 29.61
N LYS A 41 -8.03 -22.93 29.75
CA LYS A 41 -8.95 -23.06 28.62
C LYS A 41 -9.66 -21.73 28.40
N ILE A 42 -9.57 -21.15 27.20
CA ILE A 42 -10.05 -19.80 26.92
C ILE A 42 -10.61 -19.69 25.49
N PRO A 43 -11.72 -18.92 25.25
CA PRO A 43 -12.20 -18.63 23.91
C PRO A 43 -11.12 -17.97 23.05
N LEU A 44 -10.95 -18.46 21.80
CA LEU A 44 -9.89 -18.02 20.90
C LEU A 44 -10.48 -17.19 19.73
N ILE A 45 -9.87 -16.05 19.46
CA ILE A 45 -10.19 -15.19 18.32
C ILE A 45 -8.93 -15.06 17.44
N PRO A 46 -8.89 -15.68 16.24
CA PRO A 46 -7.80 -15.53 15.31
C PRO A 46 -7.81 -14.12 14.67
N LEU A 47 -6.66 -13.43 14.71
CA LEU A 47 -6.47 -12.09 14.16
C LEU A 47 -5.80 -12.16 12.79
N ARG A 48 -6.23 -11.29 11.84
CA ARG A 48 -5.67 -11.24 10.47
C ARG A 48 -4.62 -10.16 10.28
N SER A 49 -4.91 -8.97 10.77
CA SER A 49 -4.13 -7.76 10.45
C SER A 49 -3.78 -6.94 11.69
N VAL A 50 -3.97 -7.52 12.87
CA VAL A 50 -3.70 -6.89 14.15
C VAL A 50 -3.00 -7.89 15.04
N ALA A 51 -1.95 -7.47 15.73
CA ALA A 51 -1.33 -8.18 16.83
C ALA A 51 -1.54 -7.37 18.09
N VAL A 52 -1.86 -8.03 19.20
CA VAL A 52 -2.11 -7.40 20.49
C VAL A 52 -1.05 -7.86 21.48
N ILE A 53 -0.27 -6.92 21.99
CA ILE A 53 0.78 -7.17 22.99
C ILE A 53 0.23 -6.84 24.39
N PRO A 54 0.74 -7.42 25.48
CA PRO A 54 0.37 -7.02 26.83
C PRO A 54 0.49 -5.50 27.04
N SER A 55 -0.37 -4.95 27.89
CA SER A 55 -0.53 -3.50 28.15
C SER A 55 -1.06 -2.66 26.97
N MET A 56 -1.28 -3.25 25.80
CA MET A 56 -1.86 -2.56 24.65
C MET A 56 -3.38 -2.51 24.77
N VAL A 57 -3.95 -1.30 24.59
CA VAL A 57 -5.40 -1.10 24.44
C VAL A 57 -5.69 -0.77 22.99
N THR A 58 -6.49 -1.58 22.33
CA THR A 58 -6.81 -1.40 20.93
C THR A 58 -8.21 -1.85 20.59
N HIS A 59 -8.72 -1.39 19.44
CA HIS A 59 -10.01 -1.80 18.92
C HIS A 59 -9.85 -2.44 17.54
N PHE A 60 -10.67 -3.46 17.26
CA PHE A 60 -10.74 -4.08 15.94
C PHE A 60 -12.12 -4.69 15.71
N ASP A 61 -12.41 -5.01 14.45
CA ASP A 61 -13.69 -5.53 14.03
C ASP A 61 -13.65 -7.06 13.94
N VAL A 62 -14.64 -7.71 14.54
CA VAL A 62 -14.84 -9.16 14.53
C VAL A 62 -16.07 -9.45 13.66
N GLY A 63 -15.86 -10.12 12.51
CA GLY A 63 -16.92 -10.40 11.55
C GLY A 63 -17.15 -11.89 11.26
N ARG A 64 -16.23 -12.78 11.67
CA ARG A 64 -16.42 -14.22 11.47
C ARG A 64 -17.37 -14.79 12.49
N GLU A 65 -18.31 -15.63 12.06
CA GLU A 65 -19.32 -16.25 12.93
C GLU A 65 -18.69 -16.97 14.12
N LYS A 66 -17.64 -17.78 13.89
CA LYS A 66 -16.93 -18.50 14.95
C LYS A 66 -16.26 -17.56 15.98
N SER A 67 -15.73 -16.41 15.51
CA SER A 67 -15.12 -15.41 16.39
C SER A 67 -16.14 -14.62 17.17
N ILE A 68 -17.33 -14.38 16.62
CA ILE A 68 -18.44 -13.73 17.31
C ILE A 68 -18.98 -14.64 18.41
N LEU A 69 -19.15 -15.93 18.12
CA LEU A 69 -19.56 -16.91 19.13
C LEU A 69 -18.52 -17.05 20.25
N ALA A 70 -17.22 -17.04 19.92
CA ALA A 70 -16.15 -17.04 20.91
C ALA A 70 -16.20 -15.78 21.80
N LEU A 71 -16.46 -14.62 21.20
CA LEU A 71 -16.64 -13.37 21.93
C LEU A 71 -17.87 -13.40 22.86
N GLU A 72 -19.01 -13.87 22.38
CA GLU A 72 -20.22 -14.01 23.17
C GLU A 72 -19.98 -14.94 24.37
N LYS A 73 -19.31 -16.07 24.13
CA LYS A 73 -18.94 -17.00 25.19
C LYS A 73 -18.00 -16.36 26.23
N ALA A 74 -17.00 -15.61 25.77
CA ALA A 74 -16.11 -14.89 26.68
C ALA A 74 -16.86 -13.88 27.56
N MET A 75 -17.82 -13.17 26.99
CA MET A 75 -18.63 -12.18 27.73
C MET A 75 -19.57 -12.84 28.77
N GLU A 76 -20.01 -14.07 28.53
CA GLU A 76 -20.78 -14.85 29.51
C GLU A 76 -19.94 -15.34 30.70
N GLU A 77 -18.64 -15.57 30.51
CA GLU A 77 -17.73 -16.09 31.53
C GLU A 77 -17.04 -14.94 32.30
N ASN A 78 -15.85 -14.61 31.89
CA ASN A 78 -14.99 -13.65 32.61
C ASN A 78 -14.54 -12.46 31.75
N GLY A 79 -15.03 -12.36 30.50
CA GLY A 79 -14.63 -11.29 29.55
C GLY A 79 -13.22 -11.47 28.97
N GLN A 80 -12.60 -12.64 29.15
CA GLN A 80 -11.27 -12.91 28.63
C GLN A 80 -11.30 -13.67 27.33
N VAL A 81 -10.39 -13.32 26.41
CA VAL A 81 -10.19 -13.98 25.13
C VAL A 81 -8.72 -14.18 24.88
N PHE A 82 -8.37 -15.27 24.18
CA PHE A 82 -7.04 -15.46 23.66
C PHE A 82 -6.97 -14.94 22.24
N LEU A 83 -6.11 -13.99 22.00
CA LEU A 83 -5.88 -13.33 20.72
C LEU A 83 -4.57 -13.83 20.11
N VAL A 84 -4.64 -14.44 18.95
CA VAL A 84 -3.47 -14.97 18.25
C VAL A 84 -3.51 -14.59 16.78
N MET A 85 -2.39 -14.17 16.22
CA MET A 85 -2.29 -13.78 14.83
C MET A 85 -2.25 -15.00 13.91
N GLN A 86 -2.86 -14.88 12.73
CA GLN A 86 -2.72 -15.87 11.66
C GLN A 86 -1.41 -15.65 10.91
N LYS A 87 -0.73 -16.73 10.52
CA LYS A 87 0.45 -16.69 9.64
C LYS A 87 0.08 -16.23 8.22
N ASP A 88 -1.12 -16.60 7.77
CA ASP A 88 -1.68 -16.19 6.49
C ASP A 88 -3.08 -15.60 6.69
N ALA A 89 -3.23 -14.31 6.43
CA ALA A 89 -4.49 -13.57 6.58
C ALA A 89 -5.59 -14.03 5.60
N SER A 90 -5.26 -14.71 4.50
CA SER A 90 -6.19 -15.17 3.48
C SER A 90 -7.04 -16.37 3.94
N VAL A 91 -6.56 -17.13 4.92
CA VAL A 91 -7.24 -18.33 5.41
C VAL A 91 -8.50 -17.95 6.20
N GLU A 92 -9.66 -18.37 5.71
CA GLU A 92 -10.93 -18.05 6.38
C GLU A 92 -11.16 -18.85 7.67
N ASN A 93 -10.85 -20.14 7.66
CA ASN A 93 -11.00 -21.05 8.80
C ASN A 93 -9.62 -21.58 9.21
N PRO A 94 -8.85 -20.81 9.99
CA PRO A 94 -7.51 -21.21 10.38
C PRO A 94 -7.55 -22.44 11.31
N LYS A 95 -6.67 -23.39 11.03
CA LYS A 95 -6.32 -24.47 11.95
C LYS A 95 -5.12 -24.03 12.79
N GLN A 96 -4.73 -24.85 13.78
CA GLN A 96 -3.59 -24.55 14.66
C GLN A 96 -2.30 -24.25 13.88
N GLU A 97 -1.99 -24.99 12.83
CA GLU A 97 -0.82 -24.78 11.95
C GLU A 97 -0.76 -23.40 11.28
N ASN A 98 -1.94 -22.78 11.07
CA ASN A 98 -2.08 -21.45 10.45
C ASN A 98 -1.97 -20.30 11.47
N LEU A 99 -1.83 -20.62 12.76
CA LEU A 99 -1.72 -19.65 13.85
C LEU A 99 -0.27 -19.57 14.32
N TYR A 100 0.10 -18.43 14.89
CA TYR A 100 1.36 -18.31 15.60
C TYR A 100 1.31 -19.08 16.92
N GLU A 101 2.46 -19.47 17.45
CA GLU A 101 2.54 -20.24 18.70
C GLU A 101 2.25 -19.37 19.92
N TYR A 102 2.63 -18.11 19.88
CA TYR A 102 2.41 -17.17 20.97
C TYR A 102 1.34 -16.14 20.61
N GLY A 103 0.49 -15.87 21.58
CA GLY A 103 -0.53 -14.86 21.52
C GLY A 103 -0.69 -14.14 22.86
N THR A 104 -1.76 -13.39 23.00
CA THR A 104 -2.03 -12.60 24.19
C THR A 104 -3.41 -12.90 24.75
N ILE A 105 -3.48 -13.18 26.05
CA ILE A 105 -4.75 -13.18 26.79
C ILE A 105 -5.13 -11.72 26.99
N ALA A 106 -6.34 -11.36 26.57
CA ALA A 106 -6.84 -9.99 26.63
C ALA A 106 -8.21 -9.92 27.30
N ASN A 107 -8.46 -8.83 28.00
CA ASN A 107 -9.78 -8.50 28.53
C ASN A 107 -10.58 -7.72 27.49
N VAL A 108 -11.82 -8.12 27.27
CA VAL A 108 -12.77 -7.37 26.45
C VAL A 108 -13.39 -6.27 27.32
N LYS A 109 -13.04 -5.01 27.03
CA LYS A 109 -13.56 -3.84 27.76
C LYS A 109 -14.88 -3.35 27.25
N GLN A 110 -15.10 -3.40 25.93
CA GLN A 110 -16.32 -2.90 25.31
C GLN A 110 -16.61 -3.68 24.02
N VAL A 111 -17.91 -3.90 23.78
CA VAL A 111 -18.41 -4.52 22.55
C VAL A 111 -19.46 -3.60 21.95
N LEU A 112 -19.24 -3.17 20.69
CA LEU A 112 -20.17 -2.38 19.91
C LEU A 112 -20.66 -3.23 18.74
N ARG A 113 -21.96 -3.53 18.68
CA ARG A 113 -22.56 -4.25 17.55
C ARG A 113 -22.76 -3.28 16.38
N LEU A 114 -22.24 -3.63 15.23
CA LEU A 114 -22.36 -2.88 13.98
C LEU A 114 -23.40 -3.54 13.04
N PRO A 115 -23.96 -2.80 12.07
CA PRO A 115 -24.78 -3.38 11.01
C PRO A 115 -24.02 -4.47 10.25
N GLY A 116 -24.70 -5.58 9.86
CA GLY A 116 -24.07 -6.65 9.07
C GLY A 116 -23.41 -7.78 9.87
N ARG A 117 -23.85 -8.00 11.12
CA ARG A 117 -23.33 -9.05 12.03
C ARG A 117 -21.84 -8.91 12.35
N THR A 118 -21.30 -7.70 12.35
CA THR A 118 -19.93 -7.40 12.75
C THR A 118 -19.95 -6.74 14.12
N CYS A 119 -18.98 -7.10 14.98
CA CYS A 119 -18.81 -6.47 16.29
C CYS A 119 -17.47 -5.73 16.30
N ARG A 120 -17.47 -4.46 16.75
CA ARG A 120 -16.23 -3.75 17.10
C ARG A 120 -15.97 -3.96 18.57
N ILE A 121 -14.79 -4.43 18.90
CA ILE A 121 -14.41 -4.68 20.29
C ILE A 121 -13.21 -3.82 20.69
N LEU A 122 -13.23 -3.35 21.93
CA LEU A 122 -12.10 -2.73 22.60
C LEU A 122 -11.52 -3.77 23.54
N VAL A 123 -10.25 -4.07 23.39
CA VAL A 123 -9.54 -5.05 24.20
C VAL A 123 -8.28 -4.46 24.84
N GLU A 124 -7.94 -5.00 26.00
CA GLU A 124 -6.69 -4.73 26.71
C GLU A 124 -5.90 -6.01 26.85
N GLY A 125 -4.68 -6.06 26.30
CA GLY A 125 -3.77 -7.18 26.45
C GLY A 125 -3.28 -7.31 27.90
N ILE A 126 -3.34 -8.53 28.47
CA ILE A 126 -2.98 -8.78 29.85
C ILE A 126 -1.65 -9.54 29.96
N LYS A 127 -1.59 -10.73 29.36
CA LYS A 127 -0.46 -11.64 29.50
C LYS A 127 -0.18 -12.35 28.18
N ARG A 128 1.09 -12.67 27.94
CA ARG A 128 1.49 -13.61 26.90
C ARG A 128 1.06 -15.01 27.27
N ALA A 129 0.68 -15.79 26.27
CA ALA A 129 0.43 -17.20 26.44
C ALA A 129 0.84 -17.96 25.18
N LYS A 130 1.26 -19.20 25.36
CA LYS A 130 1.60 -20.12 24.28
C LYS A 130 0.38 -20.96 23.96
N LEU A 131 0.07 -21.09 22.68
CA LEU A 131 -1.01 -21.93 22.16
C LEU A 131 -0.55 -23.39 22.13
N GLU A 132 -1.10 -24.22 23.00
CA GLU A 132 -0.80 -25.65 23.02
C GLU A 132 -1.75 -26.41 22.11
N GLU A 133 -3.05 -26.16 22.22
CA GLU A 133 -4.05 -26.83 21.41
C GLU A 133 -5.22 -25.92 21.05
N THR A 134 -5.75 -26.11 19.84
CA THR A 134 -6.97 -25.42 19.36
C THR A 134 -8.10 -26.44 19.19
N ILE A 135 -9.18 -26.24 19.92
CA ILE A 135 -10.36 -27.11 19.88
C ILE A 135 -11.56 -26.30 19.36
N THR A 136 -12.38 -26.89 18.51
CA THR A 136 -13.66 -26.29 18.11
C THR A 136 -14.77 -26.87 18.97
N VAL A 137 -15.39 -26.05 19.82
CA VAL A 137 -16.49 -26.43 20.72
C VAL A 137 -17.72 -25.62 20.36
N LYS A 138 -18.86 -26.28 20.19
CA LYS A 138 -20.16 -25.59 19.92
C LYS A 138 -20.10 -24.51 18.80
N GLY A 139 -19.25 -24.73 17.78
CA GLY A 139 -19.14 -23.84 16.63
C GLY A 139 -18.16 -22.67 16.77
N TYR A 140 -17.46 -22.52 17.89
CA TYR A 140 -16.43 -21.51 18.10
C TYR A 140 -15.08 -22.12 18.45
N TYR A 141 -14.00 -21.34 18.29
CA TYR A 141 -12.65 -21.77 18.65
C TYR A 141 -12.37 -21.57 20.14
N THR A 142 -11.78 -22.56 20.75
CA THR A 142 -11.28 -22.54 22.12
C THR A 142 -9.81 -22.94 22.10
N ALA A 143 -8.95 -22.24 22.82
CA ALA A 143 -7.56 -22.55 22.98
C ALA A 143 -7.29 -23.17 24.37
N ILE A 144 -6.41 -24.14 24.41
CA ILE A 144 -5.68 -24.53 25.61
C ILE A 144 -4.34 -23.80 25.52
N VAL A 145 -4.08 -22.93 26.47
CA VAL A 145 -2.87 -22.10 26.51
C VAL A 145 -2.07 -22.34 27.75
N SER A 146 -0.74 -22.32 27.63
CA SER A 146 0.17 -22.31 28.77
C SER A 146 0.69 -20.90 29.00
N ILE A 147 0.72 -20.45 30.25
CA ILE A 147 1.19 -19.11 30.63
C ILE A 147 2.64 -19.26 31.11
N PRO A 148 3.63 -18.77 30.31
CA PRO A 148 5.02 -18.85 30.73
C PRO A 148 5.29 -17.92 31.91
N GLU A 149 6.05 -18.38 32.89
CA GLU A 149 6.58 -17.51 33.93
C GLU A 149 7.72 -16.66 33.38
N ILE A 150 7.44 -15.35 33.24
CA ILE A 150 8.42 -14.39 32.76
C ILE A 150 9.05 -13.68 33.94
N PRO A 151 10.37 -13.87 34.18
CA PRO A 151 11.04 -13.23 35.31
C PRO A 151 11.01 -11.70 35.14
N LYS A 152 10.68 -10.99 36.21
CA LYS A 152 10.69 -9.55 36.22
C LYS A 152 12.12 -8.99 36.17
N THR A 153 12.40 -8.12 35.25
CA THR A 153 13.70 -7.45 35.12
C THR A 153 13.59 -6.01 35.64
N VAL A 154 13.76 -5.87 36.96
CA VAL A 154 13.56 -4.58 37.67
C VAL A 154 14.67 -3.58 37.33
N ILE A 155 14.30 -2.41 36.84
CA ILE A 155 15.19 -1.36 36.32
C ILE A 155 16.16 -0.86 37.41
N SER A 156 15.65 -0.60 38.62
CA SER A 156 16.42 -0.05 39.74
C SER A 156 17.54 -0.95 40.28
N THR A 157 17.61 -2.21 39.85
CA THR A 157 18.62 -3.18 40.35
C THR A 157 19.95 -3.05 39.62
N ASN A 158 20.01 -2.40 38.47
CA ASN A 158 21.22 -2.35 37.63
C ASN A 158 21.33 -1.03 36.89
N ASN A 159 22.47 -0.33 37.03
CA ASN A 159 22.76 0.91 36.34
C ASN A 159 22.71 0.81 34.81
N ALA A 160 23.00 -0.35 34.22
CA ALA A 160 22.89 -0.59 32.79
C ALA A 160 21.42 -0.61 32.34
N LEU A 161 20.51 -1.20 33.12
CA LEU A 161 19.07 -1.19 32.85
C LEU A 161 18.50 0.22 32.99
N GLU A 162 18.95 0.98 33.98
CA GLU A 162 18.56 2.37 34.12
C GLU A 162 19.01 3.23 32.94
N ALA A 163 20.25 3.04 32.46
CA ALA A 163 20.76 3.72 31.28
C ALA A 163 19.97 3.34 30.01
N MET A 164 19.62 2.06 29.84
CA MET A 164 18.78 1.57 28.74
C MET A 164 17.39 2.20 28.80
N HIS A 165 16.74 2.17 29.97
CA HIS A 165 15.43 2.79 30.16
C HIS A 165 15.44 4.28 29.81
N ARG A 166 16.43 5.05 30.28
CA ARG A 166 16.58 6.48 29.92
C ARG A 166 16.74 6.66 28.41
N LYS A 167 17.54 5.81 27.76
CA LYS A 167 17.75 5.87 26.31
C LYS A 167 16.48 5.55 25.54
N LEU A 168 15.76 4.49 25.93
CA LEU A 168 14.46 4.14 25.32
C LEU A 168 13.45 5.27 25.48
N THR A 169 13.34 5.84 26.68
CA THR A 169 12.42 6.95 26.95
C THR A 169 12.73 8.17 26.07
N THR A 170 14.00 8.56 25.96
CA THR A 170 14.42 9.70 25.14
C THR A 170 14.09 9.47 23.64
N LEU A 171 14.38 8.28 23.12
CA LEU A 171 14.07 7.94 21.72
C LEU A 171 12.55 7.87 21.50
N TYR A 172 11.82 7.32 22.46
CA TYR A 172 10.36 7.26 22.35
C TYR A 172 9.69 8.63 22.40
N GLU A 173 10.19 9.56 23.23
CA GLU A 173 9.76 10.96 23.22
C GLU A 173 9.98 11.64 21.86
N GLU A 174 11.15 11.40 21.26
CA GLU A 174 11.46 11.89 19.92
C GLU A 174 10.50 11.32 18.87
N TYR A 175 10.26 10.00 18.91
CA TYR A 175 9.31 9.32 18.02
C TYR A 175 7.90 9.91 18.11
N VAL A 176 7.36 10.06 19.33
CA VAL A 176 6.02 10.61 19.59
C VAL A 176 5.91 12.07 19.12
N THR A 177 6.96 12.86 19.34
CA THR A 177 7.03 14.25 18.89
C THR A 177 6.99 14.37 17.37
N LEU A 178 7.70 13.51 16.66
CA LEU A 178 7.70 13.45 15.19
C LEU A 178 6.36 12.99 14.63
N LEU A 179 5.74 11.99 15.27
CA LEU A 179 4.45 11.47 14.86
C LEU A 179 3.31 12.49 15.04
N GLY A 180 3.47 13.47 15.94
CA GLY A 180 2.48 14.52 16.21
C GLY A 180 1.19 14.02 16.86
N ARG A 181 1.16 12.78 17.35
CA ARG A 181 0.06 12.17 18.08
C ARG A 181 0.56 11.67 19.42
N ILE A 182 0.20 12.35 20.48
CA ILE A 182 0.55 11.93 21.85
C ILE A 182 -0.56 10.99 22.33
N SER A 183 -0.28 9.69 22.34
CA SER A 183 -1.05 8.77 23.18
C SER A 183 -0.50 8.88 24.60
N HIS A 184 -1.10 9.78 25.40
CA HIS A 184 -0.65 10.04 26.77
C HIS A 184 -0.67 8.77 27.64
N GLU A 185 -1.61 7.87 27.44
CA GLU A 185 -1.74 6.65 28.25
C GLU A 185 -0.56 5.69 28.07
N GLY A 186 -0.15 5.41 26.81
CA GLY A 186 0.99 4.53 26.52
C GLY A 186 2.31 5.10 27.03
N TYR A 187 2.51 6.41 26.92
CA TYR A 187 3.70 7.09 27.46
C TYR A 187 3.80 7.00 28.99
N PHE A 188 2.71 7.34 29.70
CA PHE A 188 2.71 7.26 31.16
C PHE A 188 2.89 5.81 31.68
N SER A 189 2.27 4.83 31.01
CA SER A 189 2.45 3.43 31.36
C SER A 189 3.89 2.94 31.18
N ALA A 190 4.55 3.39 30.10
CA ALA A 190 5.95 3.05 29.81
C ALA A 190 6.93 3.69 30.83
N VAL A 191 6.71 4.96 31.16
CA VAL A 191 7.62 5.71 32.07
C VAL A 191 7.44 5.28 33.52
N ALA A 192 6.23 4.86 33.95
CA ALA A 192 5.92 4.51 35.32
C ALA A 192 6.24 3.04 35.69
N ALA A 193 6.58 2.19 34.72
CA ALA A 193 6.84 0.79 34.98
C ALA A 193 8.27 0.54 35.52
N ASP A 194 8.39 -0.29 36.56
CA ASP A 194 9.66 -0.68 37.14
C ASP A 194 10.35 -1.85 36.42
N ASP A 195 9.68 -2.47 35.48
CA ASP A 195 10.15 -3.62 34.69
C ASP A 195 10.44 -3.21 33.24
N ILE A 196 11.68 -3.45 32.78
CA ILE A 196 12.12 -3.04 31.44
C ILE A 196 11.33 -3.74 30.32
N GLY A 197 10.85 -4.96 30.54
CA GLY A 197 10.03 -5.69 29.60
C GLY A 197 8.63 -5.11 29.47
N ILE A 198 8.04 -4.61 30.57
CA ILE A 198 6.76 -3.91 30.55
C ILE A 198 6.90 -2.55 29.83
N VAL A 199 8.01 -1.85 30.08
CA VAL A 199 8.35 -0.60 29.35
C VAL A 199 8.40 -0.85 27.85
N ALA A 200 9.13 -1.89 27.41
CA ALA A 200 9.23 -2.25 26.01
C ALA A 200 7.86 -2.59 25.40
N ASP A 201 7.04 -3.36 26.11
CA ASP A 201 5.69 -3.74 25.66
C ASP A 201 4.76 -2.54 25.51
N ALA A 202 4.77 -1.63 26.47
CA ALA A 202 3.95 -0.41 26.43
C ALA A 202 4.36 0.52 25.27
N MET A 203 5.68 0.66 25.01
CA MET A 203 6.18 1.44 23.88
C MET A 203 5.78 0.80 22.55
N VAL A 204 6.04 -0.50 22.36
CA VAL A 204 5.66 -1.24 21.14
C VAL A 204 4.15 -1.19 20.89
N GLY A 205 3.33 -1.36 21.93
CA GLY A 205 1.87 -1.33 21.84
C GLY A 205 1.29 0.03 21.45
N SER A 206 2.05 1.12 21.64
CA SER A 206 1.65 2.47 21.26
C SER A 206 2.26 2.97 19.95
N MET A 207 3.24 2.24 19.39
CA MET A 207 3.86 2.54 18.10
C MET A 207 2.99 2.09 16.93
N VAL A 208 3.12 2.78 15.79
CA VAL A 208 2.47 2.38 14.53
C VAL A 208 3.37 1.39 13.80
N LEU A 209 3.25 0.12 14.12
CA LEU A 209 4.08 -0.95 13.58
C LEU A 209 3.27 -1.95 12.77
N LYS A 210 3.96 -2.69 11.90
CA LYS A 210 3.36 -3.83 11.20
C LYS A 210 3.03 -4.95 12.19
N PRO A 211 1.90 -5.67 12.02
CA PRO A 211 1.51 -6.75 12.93
C PRO A 211 2.58 -7.82 13.13
N GLU A 212 3.35 -8.14 12.07
CA GLU A 212 4.43 -9.13 12.12
C GLU A 212 5.58 -8.69 13.05
N VAL A 213 5.85 -7.36 13.08
CA VAL A 213 6.85 -6.80 14.00
C VAL A 213 6.36 -6.95 15.44
N ILE A 214 5.11 -6.56 15.71
CA ILE A 214 4.51 -6.71 17.06
C ILE A 214 4.50 -8.19 17.47
N GLN A 215 4.15 -9.11 16.55
CA GLN A 215 4.18 -10.56 16.80
C GLN A 215 5.56 -11.04 17.23
N SER A 216 6.62 -10.52 16.61
CA SER A 216 8.00 -10.87 16.99
C SER A 216 8.38 -10.42 18.40
N PHE A 217 7.69 -9.43 18.96
CA PHE A 217 7.83 -9.02 20.36
C PHE A 217 6.95 -9.86 21.30
N ILE A 218 5.84 -10.39 20.82
CA ILE A 218 5.00 -11.32 21.60
C ILE A 218 5.74 -12.64 21.82
N GLU A 219 6.45 -13.14 20.82
CA GLU A 219 7.22 -14.38 20.87
C GLU A 219 8.47 -14.30 21.75
N GLU A 220 9.01 -13.08 21.94
CA GLU A 220 10.17 -12.88 22.80
C GLU A 220 9.75 -12.79 24.26
N LEU A 221 10.14 -13.77 25.05
CA LEU A 221 9.75 -13.86 26.47
C LEU A 221 10.66 -13.06 27.38
N ASP A 222 11.95 -12.96 27.07
CA ASP A 222 12.89 -12.20 27.89
C ASP A 222 12.72 -10.68 27.75
N GLY A 223 12.48 -10.00 28.89
CA GLY A 223 12.22 -8.56 28.94
C GLY A 223 13.41 -7.72 28.48
N LEU A 224 14.64 -8.15 28.80
CA LEU A 224 15.85 -7.46 28.39
C LEU A 224 16.08 -7.56 26.88
N THR A 225 15.91 -8.76 26.32
CA THR A 225 16.02 -8.99 24.87
C THR A 225 14.97 -8.17 24.10
N ARG A 226 13.75 -8.01 24.63
CA ARG A 226 12.73 -7.13 24.03
C ARG A 226 13.19 -5.66 24.02
N ALA A 227 13.74 -5.17 25.12
CA ALA A 227 14.25 -3.82 25.22
C ALA A 227 15.43 -3.56 24.24
N ASP A 228 16.36 -4.51 24.15
CA ASP A 228 17.47 -4.46 23.19
C ASP A 228 16.99 -4.45 21.74
N LYS A 229 15.96 -5.23 21.43
CA LYS A 229 15.33 -5.27 20.09
C LYS A 229 14.57 -3.99 19.75
N LEU A 230 14.02 -3.30 20.76
CA LEU A 230 13.27 -2.07 20.59
C LEU A 230 14.18 -0.87 20.25
N LEU A 231 15.39 -0.81 20.77
CA LEU A 231 16.33 0.30 20.53
C LEU A 231 16.59 0.56 19.03
N PRO A 232 17.07 -0.41 18.24
CA PRO A 232 17.29 -0.18 16.81
C PRO A 232 16.00 0.06 16.04
N LEU A 233 14.88 -0.54 16.47
CA LEU A 233 13.59 -0.31 15.87
C LEU A 233 13.15 1.16 16.01
N LEU A 234 13.26 1.73 17.22
CA LEU A 234 12.94 3.15 17.46
C LEU A 234 13.83 4.09 16.64
N VAL A 235 15.14 3.81 16.57
CA VAL A 235 16.06 4.62 15.76
C VAL A 235 15.64 4.61 14.29
N ASN A 236 15.33 3.43 13.74
CA ASN A 236 14.90 3.30 12.35
C ASN A 236 13.57 4.01 12.08
N GLU A 237 12.56 3.85 12.95
CA GLU A 237 11.28 4.52 12.80
C GLU A 237 11.40 6.05 12.89
N ILE A 238 12.27 6.57 13.78
CA ILE A 238 12.58 8.01 13.88
C ILE A 238 13.22 8.52 12.58
N GLU A 239 14.15 7.78 12.00
CA GLU A 239 14.76 8.15 10.71
C GLU A 239 13.73 8.19 9.58
N ILE A 240 12.84 7.18 9.52
CA ILE A 240 11.75 7.14 8.53
C ILE A 240 10.84 8.34 8.69
N LEU A 241 10.38 8.64 9.90
CA LEU A 241 9.51 9.80 10.19
C LEU A 241 10.16 11.14 9.82
N LYS A 242 11.47 11.30 10.08
CA LYS A 242 12.23 12.49 9.66
C LYS A 242 12.23 12.64 8.14
N LEU A 243 12.51 11.56 7.42
CA LEU A 243 12.51 11.54 5.95
C LEU A 243 11.10 11.84 5.38
N GLU A 244 10.06 11.26 5.94
CA GLU A 244 8.67 11.55 5.56
C GLU A 244 8.31 13.02 5.76
N ARG A 245 8.72 13.61 6.88
CA ARG A 245 8.50 15.04 7.17
C ARG A 245 9.24 15.94 6.19
N ASP A 246 10.48 15.61 5.88
CA ASP A 246 11.29 16.36 4.91
C ASP A 246 10.69 16.28 3.50
N LEU A 247 10.24 15.11 3.09
CA LEU A 247 9.54 14.91 1.82
C LEU A 247 8.23 15.70 1.78
N ALA A 248 7.42 15.62 2.84
CA ALA A 248 6.17 16.37 2.93
C ALA A 248 6.41 17.89 2.84
N THR A 249 7.47 18.38 3.49
CA THR A 249 7.85 19.80 3.44
C THR A 249 8.28 20.22 2.04
N LYS A 250 9.10 19.41 1.34
CA LYS A 250 9.52 19.65 -0.05
C LYS A 250 8.34 19.64 -1.02
N VAL A 251 7.44 18.67 -0.89
CA VAL A 251 6.23 18.58 -1.71
C VAL A 251 5.36 19.83 -1.50
N LYS A 252 5.16 20.23 -0.23
CA LYS A 252 4.37 21.41 0.08
C LYS A 252 4.99 22.69 -0.51
N SER A 253 6.30 22.91 -0.36
CA SER A 253 6.98 24.07 -0.92
C SER A 253 6.87 24.12 -2.45
N THR A 254 6.99 22.95 -3.12
CA THR A 254 6.84 22.88 -4.58
C THR A 254 5.41 23.18 -5.03
N ILE A 255 4.40 22.74 -4.27
CA ILE A 255 3.00 23.09 -4.55
C ILE A 255 2.75 24.58 -4.36
N ASP A 256 3.24 25.14 -3.23
CA ASP A 256 3.09 26.57 -2.91
C ASP A 256 3.77 27.45 -3.97
N GLU A 257 4.97 27.08 -4.45
CA GLU A 257 5.66 27.78 -5.54
C GLU A 257 4.87 27.76 -6.85
N LYS A 258 4.34 26.59 -7.25
CA LYS A 258 3.53 26.45 -8.46
C LYS A 258 2.21 27.22 -8.37
N GLN A 259 1.56 27.22 -7.22
CA GLN A 259 0.34 28.00 -7.00
C GLN A 259 0.62 29.50 -7.08
N LYS A 260 1.74 29.96 -6.48
CA LYS A 260 2.18 31.35 -6.57
C LYS A 260 2.50 31.74 -8.01
N GLU A 261 3.21 30.90 -8.76
CA GLU A 261 3.49 31.15 -10.19
C GLU A 261 2.20 31.24 -11.01
N TYR A 262 1.26 30.31 -10.80
CA TYR A 262 -0.05 30.36 -11.45
C TYR A 262 -0.80 31.67 -11.13
N TYR A 263 -0.86 32.03 -9.85
CA TYR A 263 -1.53 33.25 -9.41
C TYR A 263 -0.90 34.52 -10.01
N LEU A 264 0.43 34.60 -10.04
CA LEU A 264 1.14 35.71 -10.66
C LEU A 264 0.88 35.80 -12.19
N ARG A 265 0.81 34.62 -12.84
CA ARG A 265 0.51 34.54 -14.27
C ARG A 265 -0.92 35.00 -14.59
N GLU A 266 -1.91 34.62 -13.78
CA GLU A 266 -3.29 35.10 -13.91
C GLU A 266 -3.40 36.58 -13.60
N GLN A 267 -2.68 37.11 -12.61
CA GLN A 267 -2.62 38.57 -12.38
C GLN A 267 -2.01 39.33 -13.56
N LEU A 268 -0.93 38.81 -14.13
CA LEU A 268 -0.28 39.43 -15.29
C LEU A 268 -1.23 39.45 -16.48
N LYS A 269 -1.97 38.37 -16.71
CA LYS A 269 -3.00 38.30 -17.76
C LYS A 269 -4.11 39.32 -17.52
N ALA A 270 -4.64 39.42 -16.29
CA ALA A 270 -5.68 40.39 -15.97
C ALA A 270 -5.18 41.84 -16.14
N ILE A 271 -3.93 42.13 -15.77
CA ILE A 271 -3.32 43.46 -15.98
C ILE A 271 -3.15 43.77 -17.50
N GLN A 272 -2.71 42.78 -18.29
CA GLN A 272 -2.59 42.92 -19.73
C GLN A 272 -3.94 43.13 -20.41
N GLU A 273 -4.99 42.43 -19.95
CA GLU A 273 -6.36 42.64 -20.40
C GLU A 273 -6.87 44.08 -20.09
N GLU A 274 -6.54 44.62 -18.89
CA GLU A 274 -6.98 45.92 -18.43
C GLU A 274 -6.20 47.08 -19.10
N LEU A 275 -4.92 46.85 -19.45
CA LEU A 275 -4.10 47.79 -20.19
C LEU A 275 -4.40 47.83 -21.72
N GLY A 276 -5.26 46.92 -22.20
CA GLY A 276 -5.50 46.77 -23.64
C GLY A 276 -4.31 46.19 -24.40
N GLU A 277 -3.30 45.76 -23.69
CA GLU A 277 -2.11 45.06 -24.21
C GLU A 277 -2.35 43.54 -24.35
N PHE A 278 -3.57 43.14 -24.70
CA PHE A 278 -3.79 41.78 -25.18
C PHE A 278 -3.10 41.72 -26.52
N ASN A 279 -1.85 41.31 -26.50
CA ASN A 279 -0.98 41.29 -27.65
C ASN A 279 -1.56 40.43 -28.76
N GLU A 280 -2.28 41.07 -29.66
CA GLU A 280 -2.38 40.65 -31.04
C GLU A 280 -0.96 40.52 -31.69
N ALA A 281 0.06 41.19 -31.10
CA ALA A 281 1.38 41.37 -31.72
C ALA A 281 2.29 40.10 -31.69
N LEU A 282 2.18 39.22 -30.75
CA LEU A 282 2.98 37.99 -30.74
C LEU A 282 2.37 36.87 -31.60
N ASP A 283 1.02 36.88 -31.75
CA ASP A 283 0.33 35.98 -32.66
C ASP A 283 0.31 36.51 -34.09
N GLU A 284 0.40 37.86 -34.32
CA GLU A 284 0.43 38.46 -35.65
C GLU A 284 1.69 38.12 -36.42
N ASP A 285 2.85 38.09 -35.80
CA ASP A 285 4.11 37.71 -36.47
C ASP A 285 4.13 36.24 -36.87
N GLU A 286 3.79 35.34 -35.99
CA GLU A 286 3.73 33.88 -36.24
C GLU A 286 2.63 33.59 -37.29
N MET A 287 1.45 34.20 -37.12
CA MET A 287 0.35 34.05 -38.06
C MET A 287 0.70 34.60 -39.43
N SER A 288 1.41 35.74 -39.50
CA SER A 288 1.95 36.32 -40.71
C SER A 288 2.96 35.43 -41.41
N GLU A 289 3.82 34.76 -40.67
CA GLU A 289 4.77 33.78 -41.21
C GLU A 289 4.08 32.56 -41.81
N PHE A 290 3.06 32.02 -41.16
CA PHE A 290 2.25 30.94 -41.70
C PHE A 290 1.52 31.33 -42.95
N ILE A 291 0.91 32.54 -43.01
CA ILE A 291 0.26 33.07 -44.21
C ILE A 291 1.25 33.20 -45.37
N LYS A 292 2.42 33.80 -45.11
CA LYS A 292 3.47 33.94 -46.14
C LYS A 292 3.94 32.60 -46.65
N ALA A 293 4.14 31.60 -45.75
CA ALA A 293 4.55 30.25 -46.12
C ALA A 293 3.47 29.54 -46.97
N ILE A 294 2.18 29.67 -46.61
CA ILE A 294 1.07 29.05 -47.34
C ILE A 294 0.90 29.69 -48.75
N ASP A 295 1.16 30.99 -48.90
CA ASP A 295 1.01 31.66 -50.17
C ASP A 295 2.24 31.55 -51.07
N SER A 296 3.44 31.35 -50.51
CA SER A 296 4.69 31.25 -51.26
C SER A 296 4.89 29.92 -51.99
N LYS A 297 4.28 28.83 -51.56
CA LYS A 297 4.45 27.48 -52.13
C LYS A 297 3.23 27.05 -52.94
N LYS A 298 3.47 26.20 -53.94
CA LYS A 298 2.40 25.59 -54.77
C LYS A 298 1.84 24.36 -54.08
N TYR A 299 0.93 24.57 -53.10
CA TYR A 299 0.22 23.46 -52.47
C TYR A 299 -0.96 22.96 -53.33
N PRO A 300 -1.30 21.64 -53.28
CA PRO A 300 -2.57 21.13 -53.78
C PRO A 300 -3.75 21.85 -53.08
N GLN A 301 -4.85 22.01 -53.80
CA GLN A 301 -6.00 22.77 -53.32
C GLN A 301 -6.55 22.29 -51.99
N GLU A 302 -6.54 20.94 -51.80
CA GLU A 302 -6.97 20.28 -50.57
C GLU A 302 -6.06 20.64 -49.39
N VAL A 303 -4.73 20.59 -49.56
CA VAL A 303 -3.74 20.92 -48.52
C VAL A 303 -3.85 22.41 -48.13
N ARG A 304 -3.99 23.31 -49.10
CA ARG A 304 -4.17 24.74 -48.84
C ARG A 304 -5.47 24.99 -48.05
N ALA A 305 -6.57 24.33 -48.40
CA ALA A 305 -7.83 24.45 -47.67
C ALA A 305 -7.70 23.93 -46.22
N LYS A 306 -7.00 22.83 -46.03
CA LYS A 306 -6.74 22.26 -44.70
C LYS A 306 -5.88 23.20 -43.84
N LEU A 307 -4.76 23.71 -44.38
CA LEU A 307 -3.90 24.68 -43.69
C LEU A 307 -4.67 25.94 -43.25
N LYS A 308 -5.51 26.52 -44.15
CA LYS A 308 -6.35 27.66 -43.78
C LYS A 308 -7.36 27.34 -42.67
N LYS A 309 -7.91 26.14 -42.67
CA LYS A 309 -8.86 25.69 -41.64
C LYS A 309 -8.17 25.54 -40.28
N GLU A 310 -7.00 24.87 -40.23
CA GLU A 310 -6.26 24.69 -38.97
C GLU A 310 -5.69 26.04 -38.46
N MET A 311 -5.26 26.93 -39.34
CA MET A 311 -4.88 28.31 -38.98
C MET A 311 -6.04 29.07 -38.34
N SER A 312 -7.26 28.98 -38.90
CA SER A 312 -8.46 29.60 -38.31
C SER A 312 -8.88 28.99 -36.97
N LYS A 313 -8.49 27.76 -36.67
CA LYS A 313 -8.66 27.19 -35.35
C LYS A 313 -7.60 27.73 -34.40
N LEU A 314 -6.35 27.75 -34.82
CA LEU A 314 -5.22 28.24 -34.03
C LEU A 314 -5.43 29.67 -33.57
N SER A 315 -5.94 30.55 -34.46
CA SER A 315 -6.24 31.96 -34.14
C SER A 315 -7.33 32.16 -33.09
N LYS A 316 -8.17 31.15 -32.83
CA LYS A 316 -9.26 31.19 -31.82
C LYS A 316 -8.90 30.49 -30.52
N MET A 317 -7.73 29.88 -30.45
CA MET A 317 -7.30 29.12 -29.28
C MET A 317 -6.30 29.91 -28.45
N SER A 318 -6.25 29.66 -27.16
CA SER A 318 -5.20 30.23 -26.31
C SER A 318 -3.82 29.72 -26.74
N PRO A 319 -2.85 30.62 -26.99
CA PRO A 319 -1.49 30.25 -27.41
C PRO A 319 -0.79 29.25 -26.48
N MET A 320 -1.18 29.24 -25.22
CA MET A 320 -0.62 28.37 -24.18
C MET A 320 -1.34 27.03 -24.04
N SER A 321 -2.38 26.76 -24.85
CA SER A 321 -3.08 25.48 -24.74
C SER A 321 -2.26 24.33 -25.33
N PRO A 322 -2.29 23.14 -24.76
CA PRO A 322 -1.62 21.95 -25.33
C PRO A 322 -2.10 21.64 -26.75
N GLU A 323 -3.38 21.89 -27.04
CA GLU A 323 -3.99 21.69 -28.36
C GLU A 323 -3.43 22.67 -29.38
N ALA A 324 -3.17 23.92 -29.00
CA ALA A 324 -2.55 24.92 -29.89
C ALA A 324 -1.14 24.48 -30.29
N SER A 325 -0.35 23.94 -29.38
CA SER A 325 0.98 23.38 -29.64
C SER A 325 0.94 22.21 -30.64
N VAL A 326 -0.04 21.32 -30.53
CA VAL A 326 -0.22 20.22 -31.48
C VAL A 326 -0.59 20.72 -32.87
N ILE A 327 -1.52 21.69 -32.97
CA ILE A 327 -1.92 22.26 -34.26
C ILE A 327 -0.74 23.01 -34.90
N ARG A 328 0.05 23.74 -34.11
CA ARG A 328 1.26 24.42 -34.55
C ARG A 328 2.27 23.43 -35.16
N SER A 329 2.66 22.42 -34.46
CA SER A 329 3.59 21.39 -34.97
C SER A 329 3.04 20.66 -36.19
N TYR A 330 1.74 20.43 -36.27
CA TYR A 330 1.10 19.87 -37.46
C TYR A 330 1.21 20.79 -38.66
N MET A 331 0.96 22.10 -38.50
CA MET A 331 1.08 23.09 -39.58
C MET A 331 2.53 23.24 -40.02
N GLU A 332 3.48 23.32 -39.11
CA GLU A 332 4.92 23.35 -39.39
C GLU A 332 5.34 22.16 -40.26
N THR A 333 4.94 20.95 -39.85
CA THR A 333 5.23 19.73 -40.60
C THR A 333 4.65 19.77 -42.02
N LEU A 334 3.39 20.23 -42.18
CA LEU A 334 2.78 20.34 -43.50
C LEU A 334 3.47 21.39 -44.39
N ILE A 335 3.97 22.48 -43.81
CA ILE A 335 4.70 23.53 -44.52
C ILE A 335 6.08 23.06 -44.97
N GLU A 336 6.73 22.23 -44.21
CA GLU A 336 8.04 21.66 -44.54
C GLU A 336 7.97 20.64 -45.70
N LEU A 337 6.84 19.95 -45.86
CA LEU A 337 6.70 18.95 -46.92
C LEU A 337 6.89 19.55 -48.31
N PRO A 338 7.65 18.90 -49.19
CA PRO A 338 7.97 19.42 -50.54
C PRO A 338 6.86 19.17 -51.55
N PHE A 339 5.66 19.73 -51.27
CA PHE A 339 4.55 19.64 -52.23
C PHE A 339 4.88 20.29 -53.57
N GLY A 340 4.60 19.61 -54.65
CA GLY A 340 4.82 20.08 -56.01
C GLY A 340 6.28 20.15 -56.45
N VAL A 341 7.19 19.60 -55.63
CA VAL A 341 8.59 19.43 -55.98
C VAL A 341 8.76 18.07 -56.65
N GLU A 342 8.87 18.08 -57.94
CA GLU A 342 9.08 16.84 -58.72
C GLU A 342 10.52 16.73 -59.17
N THR A 343 11.05 15.54 -59.11
CA THR A 343 12.38 15.25 -59.71
C THR A 343 12.23 15.01 -61.17
N LYS A 344 13.16 15.60 -62.00
CA LYS A 344 13.16 15.35 -63.43
C LYS A 344 13.38 13.84 -63.71
N GLU A 345 12.39 13.27 -64.39
CA GLU A 345 12.47 11.85 -64.74
C GLU A 345 13.58 11.61 -65.79
N LYS A 346 14.35 10.57 -65.55
CA LYS A 346 15.35 10.10 -66.52
C LYS A 346 14.79 8.92 -67.32
N LEU A 347 14.06 9.22 -68.39
CA LEU A 347 13.46 8.19 -69.30
C LEU A 347 14.48 7.56 -70.26
N ASP A 348 15.71 7.31 -69.82
CA ASP A 348 16.71 6.58 -70.60
C ASP A 348 16.66 5.07 -70.27
N ILE A 349 16.21 4.31 -71.26
CA ILE A 349 16.00 2.87 -71.20
C ILE A 349 17.30 2.15 -70.82
N LYS A 350 18.44 2.57 -71.33
CA LYS A 350 19.74 1.96 -70.97
C LYS A 350 20.11 2.19 -69.50
N TYR A 351 19.85 3.38 -69.04
CA TYR A 351 20.09 3.74 -67.63
C TYR A 351 19.15 2.95 -66.70
N VAL A 352 17.86 2.90 -67.02
CA VAL A 352 16.87 2.12 -66.22
C VAL A 352 17.23 0.64 -66.19
N ARG A 353 17.56 0.06 -67.31
CA ARG A 353 18.02 -1.35 -67.36
C ARG A 353 19.23 -1.58 -66.45
N LYS A 354 20.22 -0.69 -66.48
CA LYS A 354 21.41 -0.78 -65.64
C LYS A 354 21.07 -0.70 -64.16
N ILE A 355 20.13 0.16 -63.70
CA ILE A 355 19.71 0.27 -62.35
C ILE A 355 18.94 -1.01 -61.92
N LEU A 356 17.98 -1.48 -62.71
CA LEU A 356 17.25 -2.69 -62.41
C LEU A 356 18.11 -3.94 -62.31
N GLU A 357 19.17 -4.05 -63.12
CA GLU A 357 20.14 -5.15 -63.04
C GLU A 357 21.03 -5.05 -61.81
N ARG A 358 21.44 -3.85 -61.42
CA ARG A 358 22.27 -3.61 -60.26
C ARG A 358 21.58 -3.88 -58.93
N ASP A 359 20.34 -3.43 -58.83
CA ASP A 359 19.63 -3.36 -57.54
C ASP A 359 18.72 -4.58 -57.31
N HIS A 360 18.39 -5.37 -58.35
CA HIS A 360 17.51 -6.51 -58.25
C HIS A 360 18.11 -7.75 -58.95
N TYR A 361 18.28 -8.83 -58.20
CA TYR A 361 18.69 -10.14 -58.74
C TYR A 361 17.55 -10.87 -59.38
N GLY A 362 17.69 -11.41 -60.59
CA GLY A 362 16.67 -12.16 -61.33
C GLY A 362 15.51 -11.29 -61.80
N LEU A 363 14.29 -11.78 -61.68
CA LEU A 363 13.02 -11.08 -61.99
C LEU A 363 12.92 -10.57 -63.45
N ASN A 364 13.49 -11.25 -64.43
CA ASN A 364 13.65 -10.78 -65.82
C ASN A 364 12.33 -10.33 -66.43
N LYS A 365 11.23 -11.08 -66.30
CA LYS A 365 9.94 -10.71 -66.83
C LYS A 365 9.40 -9.43 -66.26
N VAL A 366 9.61 -9.18 -64.95
CA VAL A 366 9.17 -7.94 -64.31
C VAL A 366 10.00 -6.76 -64.77
N LYS A 367 11.33 -6.90 -64.88
CA LYS A 367 12.26 -5.89 -65.42
C LYS A 367 11.88 -5.52 -66.84
N GLU A 368 11.61 -6.48 -67.71
CA GLU A 368 11.16 -6.22 -69.08
C GLU A 368 9.86 -5.43 -69.09
N ARG A 369 8.88 -5.78 -68.27
CA ARG A 369 7.62 -5.05 -68.18
C ARG A 369 7.79 -3.57 -67.75
N ILE A 370 8.67 -3.34 -66.77
CA ILE A 370 9.04 -1.99 -66.34
C ILE A 370 9.71 -1.17 -67.49
N ILE A 371 10.60 -1.81 -68.21
CA ILE A 371 11.30 -1.18 -69.33
C ILE A 371 10.34 -0.84 -70.46
N GLU A 372 9.40 -1.76 -70.77
CA GLU A 372 8.33 -1.50 -71.75
C GLU A 372 7.47 -0.31 -71.34
N TYR A 373 7.06 -0.22 -70.08
CA TYR A 373 6.25 0.87 -69.55
C TYR A 373 6.98 2.20 -69.67
N ILE A 374 8.29 2.28 -69.33
CA ILE A 374 9.09 3.48 -69.40
C ILE A 374 9.33 3.85 -70.88
N ALA A 375 9.48 2.85 -71.80
CA ALA A 375 9.60 3.11 -73.22
C ALA A 375 8.30 3.71 -73.77
N ALA A 376 7.13 3.18 -73.38
CA ALA A 376 5.84 3.70 -73.79
C ALA A 376 5.63 5.14 -73.27
N LYS A 377 5.95 5.37 -71.97
CA LYS A 377 5.87 6.71 -71.37
C LYS A 377 6.79 7.73 -72.09
N LYS A 378 7.98 7.32 -72.49
CA LYS A 378 8.89 8.16 -73.26
C LYS A 378 8.34 8.56 -74.62
N LEU A 379 7.57 7.67 -75.27
CA LEU A 379 6.94 7.92 -76.57
C LEU A 379 5.69 8.74 -76.48
N SER A 380 4.90 8.64 -75.41
CA SER A 380 3.67 9.39 -75.20
C SER A 380 3.87 10.86 -74.85
N ASN A 381 5.07 11.30 -74.50
CA ASN A 381 5.39 12.65 -74.04
C ASN A 381 4.57 13.14 -72.83
N ASP A 382 3.92 12.22 -72.06
CA ASP A 382 3.20 12.49 -70.84
C ASP A 382 4.06 12.32 -69.59
#